data_6fdfc992fca37af69cc531cafd1052cc
#
_entry.id   6fdfc992fca37af69cc531cafd1052cc
#
_cell.length_a   1.000
_cell.length_b   1.000
_cell.length_c   1.000
_cell.angle_alpha   90.00
_cell.angle_beta   90.00
_cell.angle_gamma   90.00
#
_symmetry.space_group_name_H-M   'P 1'
#
loop_
_entity.id
_entity.type
_entity.pdbx_description
1 polymer ?
#
loop_
_entity_poly.entity_id
_entity_poly.type
_entity_poly.pdbx_seq_one_letter_code
_entity_poly.pdbx_strand_id
1 'polypeptide(L)'
;MKKVFFDTNIMIDVIGRREQFCIPSLQIMSLADRGLIRIYVSALSYATASFILNKYNKELDIIGEFSKFMKITTATLVDSSMIEQSLKSKFKDFEDAMQYFSAKHENVDYIITRNKKDFAASDIPVFEPQEFVDYLLSEESKNL
;
A
#
# COMPACT_ATOMS: atom_id res chain seq x y z
N MET A 1 8.31 14.98 4.56
CA MET A 1 7.03 14.27 4.56
C MET A 1 7.28 12.79 4.31
N LYS A 2 6.77 11.94 5.19
CA LYS A 2 6.93 10.48 5.05
C LYS A 2 6.20 9.96 3.82
N LYS A 3 6.86 9.08 3.07
CA LYS A 3 6.32 8.40 1.90
C LYS A 3 6.03 6.95 2.26
N VAL A 4 4.80 6.52 2.10
CA VAL A 4 4.29 5.22 2.54
C VAL A 4 3.71 4.49 1.34
N PHE A 5 4.11 3.25 1.13
CA PHE A 5 3.59 2.42 0.05
C PHE A 5 2.61 1.38 0.61
N PHE A 6 1.43 1.31 0.01
CA PHE A 6 0.40 0.32 0.36
C PHE A 6 0.48 -0.88 -0.56
N ASP A 7 0.62 -2.06 0.03
CA ASP A 7 0.44 -3.32 -0.70
C ASP A 7 -1.03 -3.47 -1.11
N THR A 8 -1.29 -4.31 -2.09
CA THR A 8 -2.63 -4.51 -2.65
C THR A 8 -3.68 -4.86 -1.59
N ASN A 9 -3.33 -5.72 -0.61
CA ASN A 9 -4.29 -6.11 0.43
C ASN A 9 -4.78 -4.91 1.25
N ILE A 10 -3.93 -3.91 1.47
CA ILE A 10 -4.32 -2.69 2.21
C ILE A 10 -5.31 -1.87 1.38
N MET A 11 -5.05 -1.69 0.10
CA MET A 11 -5.98 -1.00 -0.81
C MET A 11 -7.36 -1.68 -0.81
N ILE A 12 -7.38 -3.00 -0.91
CA ILE A 12 -8.62 -3.78 -0.90
C ILE A 12 -9.37 -3.61 0.42
N ASP A 13 -8.65 -3.65 1.55
CA ASP A 13 -9.26 -3.49 2.88
C ASP A 13 -9.92 -2.10 3.03
N VAL A 14 -9.27 -1.07 2.54
CA VAL A 14 -9.77 0.31 2.62
C VAL A 14 -11.00 0.49 1.73
N ILE A 15 -10.90 0.12 0.46
CA ILE A 15 -11.98 0.33 -0.50
C ILE A 15 -13.16 -0.59 -0.22
N GLY A 16 -12.88 -1.86 0.12
CA GLY A 16 -13.90 -2.85 0.43
C GLY A 16 -14.48 -2.72 1.84
N ARG A 17 -13.94 -1.82 2.64
CA ARG A 17 -14.37 -1.61 4.03
C ARG A 17 -14.39 -2.90 4.84
N ARG A 18 -13.30 -3.68 4.76
CA ARG A 18 -13.17 -4.94 5.51
C ARG A 18 -13.02 -4.64 7.00
N GLU A 19 -14.10 -4.79 7.74
CA GLU A 19 -14.20 -4.42 9.17
C GLU A 19 -13.06 -4.93 10.03
N GLN A 20 -12.59 -6.15 9.76
CA GLN A 20 -11.50 -6.79 10.53
C GLN A 20 -10.16 -6.09 10.34
N PHE A 21 -9.95 -5.37 9.24
CA PHE A 21 -8.62 -4.88 8.85
C PHE A 21 -8.56 -3.39 8.54
N CYS A 22 -9.69 -2.75 8.25
CA CYS A 22 -9.65 -1.43 7.62
C CYS A 22 -9.37 -0.27 8.59
N ILE A 23 -9.66 -0.40 9.88
CA ILE A 23 -9.58 0.74 10.81
C ILE A 23 -8.17 1.38 10.86
N PRO A 24 -7.09 0.62 11.12
CA PRO A 24 -5.76 1.24 11.13
C PRO A 24 -5.39 1.84 9.76
N SER A 25 -5.76 1.17 8.68
CA SER A 25 -5.46 1.64 7.32
C SER A 25 -6.23 2.92 7.00
N LEU A 26 -7.47 3.06 7.46
CA LEU A 26 -8.24 4.30 7.31
C LEU A 26 -7.64 5.44 8.13
N GLN A 27 -7.06 5.15 9.29
CA GLN A 27 -6.33 6.15 10.07
C GLN A 27 -5.12 6.68 9.29
N ILE A 28 -4.39 5.80 8.62
CA ILE A 28 -3.25 6.19 7.77
C ILE A 28 -3.75 7.02 6.57
N MET A 29 -4.85 6.60 5.94
CA MET A 29 -5.49 7.36 4.85
C MET A 29 -5.87 8.77 5.30
N SER A 30 -6.40 8.91 6.51
CA SER A 30 -6.77 10.20 7.07
C SER A 30 -5.55 11.14 7.17
N LEU A 31 -4.39 10.60 7.53
CA LEU A 31 -3.16 11.41 7.58
C LEU A 31 -2.77 11.92 6.18
N ALA A 32 -2.94 11.10 5.16
CA ALA A 32 -2.66 11.50 3.78
C ALA A 32 -3.66 12.56 3.31
N ASP A 33 -4.94 12.38 3.63
CA ASP A 33 -5.98 13.34 3.28
C ASP A 33 -5.71 14.71 3.91
N ARG A 34 -5.12 14.73 5.11
CA ARG A 34 -4.72 15.95 5.80
C ARG A 34 -3.36 16.50 5.35
N GLY A 35 -2.72 15.86 4.39
CA GLY A 35 -1.43 16.32 3.85
C GLY A 35 -0.22 16.06 4.75
N LEU A 36 -0.33 15.16 5.72
CA LEU A 36 0.74 14.88 6.69
C LEU A 36 1.70 13.79 6.23
N ILE A 37 1.25 12.91 5.32
CA ILE A 37 2.05 11.87 4.68
C ILE A 37 1.63 11.74 3.23
N ARG A 38 2.44 11.02 2.43
CA ARG A 38 2.05 10.64 1.07
C ARG A 38 1.92 9.14 0.99
N ILE A 39 0.82 8.68 0.38
CA ILE A 39 0.57 7.26 0.16
C ILE A 39 0.75 6.96 -1.33
N TYR A 40 1.53 5.90 -1.60
CA TYR A 40 1.80 5.39 -2.94
C TYR A 40 1.20 4.00 -3.09
N VAL A 41 0.63 3.74 -4.25
CA VAL A 41 0.01 2.43 -4.59
C VAL A 41 0.37 2.11 -6.03
N SER A 42 0.80 0.89 -6.33
CA SER A 42 1.20 0.56 -7.69
C SER A 42 0.00 0.45 -8.63
N ALA A 43 0.24 0.71 -9.90
CA ALA A 43 -0.75 0.50 -10.97
C ALA A 43 -1.25 -0.95 -10.97
N LEU A 44 -0.36 -1.90 -10.63
CA LEU A 44 -0.71 -3.31 -10.54
C LEU A 44 -1.79 -3.57 -9.49
N SER A 45 -1.75 -2.84 -8.37
CA SER A 45 -2.75 -2.98 -7.30
C SER A 45 -4.15 -2.58 -7.77
N TYR A 46 -4.26 -1.57 -8.64
CA TYR A 46 -5.56 -1.18 -9.20
C TYR A 46 -6.19 -2.32 -10.01
N ALA A 47 -5.39 -2.99 -10.84
CA ALA A 47 -5.88 -4.13 -11.63
C ALA A 47 -6.33 -5.28 -10.73
N THR A 48 -5.50 -5.66 -9.78
CA THR A 48 -5.79 -6.76 -8.86
C THR A 48 -6.98 -6.44 -7.96
N ALA A 49 -7.03 -5.25 -7.40
CA ALA A 49 -8.14 -4.80 -6.54
C ALA A 49 -9.46 -4.77 -7.32
N SER A 50 -9.44 -4.30 -8.57
CA SER A 50 -10.62 -4.28 -9.42
C SER A 50 -11.21 -5.68 -9.59
N PHE A 51 -10.37 -6.65 -9.88
CA PHE A 51 -10.79 -8.05 -10.06
C PHE A 51 -11.38 -8.62 -8.76
N ILE A 52 -10.68 -8.45 -7.65
CA ILE A 52 -11.07 -9.03 -6.37
C ILE A 52 -12.35 -8.38 -5.83
N LEU A 53 -12.42 -7.05 -5.83
CA LEU A 53 -13.57 -6.31 -5.31
C LEU A 53 -14.83 -6.60 -6.14
N ASN A 54 -14.70 -6.67 -7.45
CA ASN A 54 -15.82 -6.96 -8.33
C ASN A 54 -16.37 -8.37 -8.11
N LYS A 55 -15.50 -9.31 -7.76
CA LYS A 55 -15.89 -10.69 -7.44
C LYS A 55 -16.69 -10.78 -6.14
N TYR A 56 -16.30 -10.04 -5.13
CA TYR A 56 -16.92 -10.11 -3.79
C TYR A 56 -18.12 -9.19 -3.61
N ASN A 57 -18.18 -8.08 -4.34
CA ASN A 57 -19.30 -7.13 -4.24
C ASN A 57 -19.57 -6.51 -5.61
N LYS A 58 -20.46 -7.14 -6.36
CA LYS A 58 -20.83 -6.71 -7.72
C LYS A 58 -21.54 -5.37 -7.76
N GLU A 59 -22.08 -4.92 -6.64
CA GLU A 59 -22.80 -3.65 -6.54
C GLU A 59 -21.88 -2.47 -6.23
N LEU A 60 -20.61 -2.74 -5.90
CA LEU A 60 -19.64 -1.70 -5.57
C LEU A 60 -19.32 -0.86 -6.82
N ASP A 61 -19.41 0.45 -6.68
CA ASP A 61 -19.01 1.40 -7.73
C ASP A 61 -17.49 1.53 -7.72
N ILE A 62 -16.81 0.60 -8.39
CA ILE A 62 -15.33 0.55 -8.41
C ILE A 62 -14.74 1.83 -8.98
N ILE A 63 -15.30 2.33 -10.08
CA ILE A 63 -14.78 3.54 -10.73
C ILE A 63 -14.88 4.73 -9.78
N GLY A 64 -16.01 4.88 -9.10
CA GLY A 64 -16.21 5.95 -8.12
C GLY A 64 -15.26 5.84 -6.94
N GLU A 65 -15.10 4.61 -6.39
CA GLU A 65 -14.21 4.36 -5.25
C GLU A 65 -12.74 4.60 -5.62
N PHE A 66 -12.32 4.13 -6.79
CA PHE A 66 -10.95 4.36 -7.27
C PHE A 66 -10.68 5.85 -7.52
N SER A 67 -11.67 6.57 -8.02
CA SER A 67 -11.55 8.02 -8.24
C SER A 67 -11.32 8.78 -6.93
N LYS A 68 -12.04 8.40 -5.88
CA LYS A 68 -11.85 8.98 -4.53
C LYS A 68 -10.47 8.62 -3.99
N PHE A 69 -10.07 7.37 -4.13
CA PHE A 69 -8.79 6.86 -3.64
C PHE A 69 -7.61 7.58 -4.30
N MET A 70 -7.69 7.81 -5.61
CA MET A 70 -6.65 8.52 -6.36
C MET A 70 -6.47 9.97 -5.95
N LYS A 71 -7.49 10.60 -5.37
CA LYS A 71 -7.37 12.00 -4.93
C LYS A 71 -6.43 12.18 -3.76
N ILE A 72 -6.24 11.15 -2.95
CA ILE A 72 -5.42 11.21 -1.74
C ILE A 72 -4.21 10.27 -1.78
N THR A 73 -3.98 9.60 -2.89
CA THR A 73 -2.84 8.70 -3.10
C THR A 73 -2.18 8.99 -4.43
N THR A 74 -0.98 8.44 -4.62
CA THR A 74 -0.24 8.56 -5.87
C THR A 74 0.00 7.16 -6.45
N ALA A 75 -0.38 6.96 -7.70
CA ALA A 75 -0.13 5.69 -8.38
C ALA A 75 1.33 5.59 -8.81
N THR A 76 1.94 4.43 -8.62
CA THR A 76 3.31 4.16 -9.06
C THR A 76 3.32 3.25 -10.27
N LEU A 77 4.36 3.36 -11.08
CA LEU A 77 4.46 2.59 -12.32
C LEU A 77 5.05 1.19 -12.07
N VAL A 78 4.72 0.27 -12.98
CA VAL A 78 5.37 -1.03 -13.07
C VAL A 78 5.78 -1.21 -14.53
N ASP A 79 7.06 -1.12 -14.82
CA ASP A 79 7.60 -1.18 -16.17
C ASP A 79 8.49 -2.41 -16.38
N SER A 80 9.06 -2.55 -17.58
CA SER A 80 9.89 -3.70 -17.92
C SER A 80 11.15 -3.81 -17.05
N SER A 81 11.72 -2.68 -16.63
CA SER A 81 12.88 -2.68 -15.72
C SER A 81 12.52 -3.32 -14.38
N MET A 82 11.38 -2.99 -13.82
CA MET A 82 10.91 -3.56 -12.55
C MET A 82 10.58 -5.05 -12.69
N ILE A 83 10.04 -5.45 -13.82
CA ILE A 83 9.79 -6.87 -14.12
C ILE A 83 11.12 -7.64 -14.15
N GLU A 84 12.13 -7.09 -14.85
CA GLU A 84 13.47 -7.71 -14.88
C GLU A 84 14.09 -7.85 -13.51
N GLN A 85 14.03 -6.78 -12.70
CA GLN A 85 14.55 -6.81 -11.32
C GLN A 85 13.82 -7.85 -10.48
N SER A 86 12.50 -7.95 -10.66
CA SER A 86 11.68 -8.93 -9.94
C SER A 86 12.07 -10.37 -10.28
N LEU A 87 12.34 -10.65 -11.56
CA LEU A 87 12.76 -11.99 -12.02
C LEU A 87 14.10 -12.43 -11.43
N LYS A 88 14.97 -11.47 -11.07
CA LYS A 88 16.29 -11.73 -10.52
C LYS A 88 16.34 -11.61 -9.00
N SER A 89 15.22 -11.27 -8.37
CA SER A 89 15.16 -10.97 -6.94
C SER A 89 15.09 -12.24 -6.08
N LYS A 90 15.25 -12.03 -4.77
CA LYS A 90 15.09 -13.08 -3.75
C LYS A 90 13.66 -13.20 -3.23
N PHE A 91 12.72 -12.42 -3.75
CA PHE A 91 11.31 -12.53 -3.39
C PHE A 91 10.77 -13.87 -3.86
N LYS A 92 10.00 -14.53 -2.99
CA LYS A 92 9.38 -15.81 -3.31
C LYS A 92 8.17 -15.65 -4.24
N ASP A 93 7.44 -14.55 -4.10
CA ASP A 93 6.26 -14.26 -4.90
C ASP A 93 6.61 -13.15 -5.89
N PHE A 94 6.31 -13.39 -7.17
CA PHE A 94 6.65 -12.46 -8.25
C PHE A 94 5.87 -11.15 -8.15
N GLU A 95 4.59 -11.20 -7.79
CA GLU A 95 3.78 -10.00 -7.63
C GLU A 95 4.32 -9.12 -6.50
N ASP A 96 4.68 -9.72 -5.37
CA ASP A 96 5.27 -9.00 -4.24
C ASP A 96 6.60 -8.34 -4.64
N ALA A 97 7.40 -9.02 -5.46
CA ALA A 97 8.63 -8.45 -5.99
C ALA A 97 8.35 -7.20 -6.83
N MET A 98 7.36 -7.26 -7.72
CA MET A 98 6.98 -6.10 -8.55
C MET A 98 6.49 -4.94 -7.69
N GLN A 99 5.71 -5.21 -6.65
CA GLN A 99 5.28 -4.20 -5.69
C GLN A 99 6.48 -3.53 -5.03
N TYR A 100 7.43 -4.33 -4.57
CA TYR A 100 8.63 -3.82 -3.92
C TYR A 100 9.45 -2.91 -4.84
N PHE A 101 9.70 -3.32 -6.09
CA PHE A 101 10.51 -2.52 -7.01
C PHE A 101 9.77 -1.26 -7.48
N SER A 102 8.45 -1.30 -7.57
CA SER A 102 7.64 -0.12 -7.82
C SER A 102 7.78 0.89 -6.66
N ALA A 103 7.69 0.41 -5.42
CA ALA A 103 7.88 1.24 -4.23
C ALA A 103 9.29 1.82 -4.17
N LYS A 104 10.29 0.99 -4.44
CA LYS A 104 11.70 1.41 -4.41
C LYS A 104 12.00 2.51 -5.42
N HIS A 105 11.40 2.45 -6.60
CA HIS A 105 11.56 3.47 -7.64
C HIS A 105 11.12 4.85 -7.14
N GLU A 106 10.11 4.90 -6.30
CA GLU A 106 9.59 6.16 -5.73
C GLU A 106 10.31 6.58 -4.44
N ASN A 107 11.31 5.82 -4.00
CA ASN A 107 12.06 6.10 -2.77
C ASN A 107 11.14 6.24 -1.55
N VAL A 108 10.18 5.34 -1.41
CA VAL A 108 9.29 5.35 -0.24
C VAL A 108 10.06 5.01 1.03
N ASP A 109 9.58 5.51 2.14
CA ASP A 109 10.21 5.30 3.45
C ASP A 109 9.73 4.00 4.10
N TYR A 110 8.49 3.59 3.83
CA TYR A 110 7.86 2.44 4.48
C TYR A 110 6.94 1.70 3.51
N ILE A 111 6.83 0.39 3.71
CA ILE A 111 5.83 -0.45 3.04
C ILE A 111 4.84 -0.93 4.10
N ILE A 112 3.55 -0.80 3.81
CA ILE A 112 2.46 -1.25 4.68
C ILE A 112 1.79 -2.46 4.03
N THR A 113 1.76 -3.57 4.75
CA THR A 113 1.15 -4.82 4.28
C THR A 113 0.64 -5.63 5.47
N ARG A 114 -0.34 -6.51 5.25
CA ARG A 114 -0.76 -7.49 6.25
C ARG A 114 0.11 -8.74 6.24
N ASN A 115 0.97 -8.91 5.25
CA ASN A 115 1.80 -10.11 5.05
C ASN A 115 3.28 -9.75 5.07
N LYS A 116 3.78 -9.28 6.21
CA LYS A 116 5.18 -8.84 6.37
C LYS A 116 6.20 -9.89 5.92
N LYS A 117 5.92 -11.16 6.18
CA LYS A 117 6.84 -12.25 5.83
C LYS A 117 7.07 -12.34 4.32
N ASP A 118 6.12 -11.92 3.50
CA ASP A 118 6.24 -11.94 2.04
C ASP A 118 7.21 -10.86 1.54
N PHE A 119 7.55 -9.90 2.40
CA PHE A 119 8.50 -8.82 2.11
C PHE A 119 9.80 -8.96 2.89
N ALA A 120 10.15 -10.19 3.30
CA ALA A 120 11.38 -10.45 4.07
C ALA A 120 12.65 -10.00 3.33
N ALA A 121 12.63 -9.99 2.00
CA ALA A 121 13.76 -9.55 1.17
C ALA A 121 13.82 -8.02 0.97
N SER A 122 12.91 -7.27 1.57
CA SER A 122 12.85 -5.80 1.42
C SER A 122 13.95 -5.09 2.20
N ASP A 123 14.60 -4.12 1.56
CA ASP A 123 15.49 -3.18 2.22
C ASP A 123 14.72 -2.00 2.84
N ILE A 124 13.45 -1.86 2.47
CA ILE A 124 12.57 -0.82 2.99
C ILE A 124 11.87 -1.38 4.22
N PRO A 125 11.82 -0.64 5.35
CA PRO A 125 11.07 -1.10 6.53
C PRO A 125 9.63 -1.42 6.20
N VAL A 126 9.14 -2.55 6.72
CA VAL A 126 7.81 -3.07 6.44
C VAL A 126 7.00 -3.13 7.73
N PHE A 127 5.80 -2.60 7.71
CA PHE A 127 4.89 -2.54 8.86
C PHE A 127 3.53 -3.11 8.51
N GLU A 128 2.88 -3.72 9.48
CA GLU A 128 1.44 -3.91 9.41
C GLU A 128 0.75 -2.59 9.74
N PRO A 129 -0.50 -2.36 9.31
CA PRO A 129 -1.16 -1.07 9.53
C PRO A 129 -1.17 -0.60 10.98
N GLN A 130 -1.54 -1.46 11.93
CA GLN A 130 -1.57 -1.07 13.35
C GLN A 130 -0.18 -0.76 13.88
N GLU A 131 0.82 -1.53 13.49
CA GLU A 131 2.22 -1.28 13.87
C GLU A 131 2.67 0.11 13.41
N PHE A 132 2.28 0.49 12.19
CA PHE A 132 2.65 1.79 11.64
C PHE A 132 1.98 2.94 12.39
N VAL A 133 0.70 2.79 12.72
CA VAL A 133 -0.02 3.78 13.54
C VAL A 133 0.67 3.93 14.90
N ASP A 134 1.00 2.82 15.56
CA ASP A 134 1.69 2.81 16.84
C ASP A 134 3.07 3.48 16.75
N TYR A 135 3.80 3.21 15.68
CA TYR A 135 5.11 3.82 15.42
C TYR A 135 5.00 5.34 15.27
N LEU A 136 4.01 5.83 14.52
CA LEU A 136 3.79 7.26 14.35
C LEU A 136 3.44 7.94 15.68
N LEU A 137 2.60 7.33 16.49
CA LEU A 137 2.24 7.84 17.82
C LEU A 137 3.46 7.88 18.74
N SER A 138 4.31 6.86 18.68
CA SER A 138 5.55 6.80 19.43
C SER A 138 6.50 7.94 19.06
N GLU A 139 6.62 8.26 17.78
CA GLU A 139 7.44 9.38 17.32
C GLU A 139 6.91 10.73 17.78
N GLU A 140 5.59 10.93 17.75
CA GLU A 140 4.96 12.14 18.27
C GLU A 140 5.28 12.34 19.75
N SER A 141 5.21 11.28 20.54
CA SER A 141 5.52 11.33 21.98
C SER A 141 6.96 11.73 22.25
N LYS A 142 7.90 11.37 21.39
CA LYS A 142 9.32 11.74 21.52
C LYS A 142 9.60 13.21 21.22
N ASN A 143 8.71 13.87 20.50
CA ASN A 143 8.85 15.27 20.12
C ASN A 143 8.18 16.22 21.11
N LEU A 144 7.58 15.69 22.14
CA LEU A 144 7.04 16.45 23.26
C LEU A 144 8.12 16.57 24.36
#